data_afeb73677a44a7d6185a9fe4145dda13
#
_entry.id   afeb73677a44a7d6185a9fe4145dda13
#
_cell.length_a   1.000
_cell.length_b   1.000
_cell.length_c   1.000
_cell.angle_alpha   90.00
_cell.angle_beta   90.00
_cell.angle_gamma   90.00
#
_symmetry.space_group_name_H-M   'P 1'
#
loop_
_entity.id
_entity.type
_entity.pdbx_description
1 polymer ?
#
loop_
_entity_poly.entity_id
_entity_poly.type
_entity_poly.pdbx_seq_one_letter_code
_entity_poly.pdbx_strand_id
1 'polypeptide(L)'
;MKKLIALMLCALLIAAFAACGKTTETNAPAEQKNDEPQAAAEENAQTEELPVNEPIAGGWANAEDPALTDELRAVFEKALAELVGVNYTPIACLGIQVVAGTNYCFLAQATVVYPDAKPTYVLVYIYQDLQGNASVMNFADMPVIPNEYGEAEPIPADETLMGGWAYAESYEITDEIKANLDKALASLDGANYEPVANLATQVVAGQNRCLLCKITPVVPNPVPHYALVYVYENLEGGAEITQTIDLDVGALCTYGA
;
A
#
# COMPACT_ATOMS: atom_id res chain seq x y z
N MET A 1 -32.53 -21.75 -29.49
CA MET A 1 -32.63 -21.13 -30.83
C MET A 1 -31.50 -20.10 -30.88
N LYS A 2 -30.31 -20.48 -31.48
CA LYS A 2 -29.83 -20.01 -32.78
C LYS A 2 -29.71 -18.47 -32.82
N LYS A 3 -28.55 -17.85 -32.95
CA LYS A 3 -27.50 -17.82 -34.00
C LYS A 3 -26.31 -16.99 -33.51
N LEU A 4 -25.08 -17.41 -33.56
CA LEU A 4 -24.14 -17.44 -34.69
C LEU A 4 -23.56 -16.08 -35.09
N ILE A 5 -22.25 -15.93 -34.82
CA ILE A 5 -21.09 -15.57 -35.66
C ILE A 5 -21.10 -14.20 -36.37
N ALA A 6 -20.08 -13.42 -36.12
CA ALA A 6 -19.34 -12.70 -37.18
C ALA A 6 -17.89 -12.47 -36.77
N LEU A 7 -17.03 -13.32 -37.33
CA LEU A 7 -15.60 -13.09 -37.54
C LEU A 7 -15.45 -12.03 -38.65
N MET A 8 -14.59 -11.04 -38.48
CA MET A 8 -14.05 -10.31 -39.61
C MET A 8 -12.57 -9.98 -39.40
N LEU A 9 -11.80 -10.74 -40.12
CA LEU A 9 -10.40 -10.61 -40.47
C LEU A 9 -10.25 -9.36 -41.36
N CYS A 10 -9.25 -8.52 -41.12
CA CYS A 10 -8.66 -7.70 -42.18
C CYS A 10 -7.17 -7.52 -42.00
N ALA A 11 -6.49 -7.95 -43.02
CA ALA A 11 -5.06 -8.12 -43.16
C ALA A 11 -4.31 -6.84 -43.58
N LEU A 12 -3.03 -6.80 -43.22
CA LEU A 12 -1.84 -6.32 -43.94
C LEU A 12 -1.93 -5.10 -44.87
N LEU A 13 -1.10 -4.09 -44.57
CA LEU A 13 -0.36 -3.39 -45.64
C LEU A 13 1.04 -2.98 -45.14
N ILE A 14 2.05 -3.64 -45.76
CA ILE A 14 3.47 -3.32 -45.74
C ILE A 14 3.70 -2.29 -46.84
N ALA A 15 4.42 -1.22 -46.55
CA ALA A 15 5.06 -0.42 -47.59
C ALA A 15 6.46 -0.01 -47.13
N ALA A 16 7.45 -0.66 -47.75
CA ALA A 16 8.87 -0.30 -47.73
C ALA A 16 9.11 0.79 -48.77
N PHE A 17 9.92 1.79 -48.43
CA PHE A 17 10.61 2.61 -49.43
C PHE A 17 12.11 2.66 -49.11
N ALA A 18 12.89 2.06 -49.97
CA ALA A 18 14.31 2.25 -50.16
C ALA A 18 14.56 3.04 -51.45
N ALA A 19 15.52 3.95 -51.44
CA ALA A 19 16.39 4.37 -52.53
C ALA A 19 17.22 5.59 -52.09
N CYS A 20 18.52 5.56 -51.95
CA CYS A 20 19.60 5.47 -52.95
C CYS A 20 19.95 6.80 -53.61
N GLY A 21 21.25 7.18 -53.54
CA GLY A 21 21.95 8.15 -54.39
C GLY A 21 23.09 8.84 -53.63
N LYS A 22 24.34 8.39 -53.57
CA LYS A 22 25.53 8.50 -54.44
C LYS A 22 25.91 9.97 -54.77
N THR A 23 27.06 10.40 -54.42
CA THR A 23 28.49 10.48 -54.76
C THR A 23 28.90 11.94 -54.83
N THR A 24 30.07 12.49 -54.57
CA THR A 24 31.45 12.20 -54.97
C THR A 24 32.42 13.13 -54.21
N GLU A 25 33.55 12.65 -53.73
CA GLU A 25 34.98 13.08 -53.91
C GLU A 25 35.32 14.59 -53.89
N THR A 26 36.37 15.09 -53.24
CA THR A 26 37.79 14.83 -53.34
C THR A 26 38.58 15.88 -52.53
N ASN A 27 39.68 15.43 -51.91
CA ASN A 27 40.99 16.03 -51.66
C ASN A 27 41.38 16.40 -50.24
N ALA A 28 42.30 15.60 -49.76
CA ALA A 28 43.37 15.96 -48.83
C ALA A 28 44.56 16.59 -49.65
N PRO A 29 45.65 17.11 -49.08
CA PRO A 29 46.29 16.81 -47.77
C PRO A 29 46.92 18.03 -47.04
N ALA A 30 47.37 17.89 -45.82
CA ALA A 30 48.73 18.15 -45.31
C ALA A 30 48.80 18.27 -43.79
N GLU A 31 49.65 17.42 -43.26
CA GLU A 31 50.34 17.37 -42.00
C GLU A 31 50.55 18.63 -41.23
N GLN A 32 50.41 18.58 -39.87
CA GLN A 32 51.54 18.74 -38.95
C GLN A 32 51.21 18.27 -37.53
N LYS A 33 52.15 17.45 -37.03
CA LYS A 33 52.33 17.03 -35.64
C LYS A 33 52.40 18.18 -34.65
N ASN A 34 51.85 18.03 -33.45
CA ASN A 34 52.71 18.01 -32.22
C ASN A 34 51.89 17.66 -30.97
N ASP A 35 52.45 16.66 -30.30
CA ASP A 35 52.65 16.49 -28.87
C ASP A 35 51.45 16.53 -27.90
N GLU A 36 51.23 15.32 -27.36
CA GLU A 36 50.63 15.00 -26.06
C GLU A 36 51.27 15.80 -24.90
N PRO A 37 50.55 16.11 -23.79
CA PRO A 37 50.42 15.05 -22.80
C PRO A 37 49.01 14.90 -22.19
N GLN A 38 48.67 13.64 -22.05
CA GLN A 38 47.84 12.97 -21.08
C GLN A 38 47.58 13.76 -19.79
N ALA A 39 46.32 14.06 -19.52
CA ALA A 39 45.78 14.21 -18.18
C ALA A 39 44.42 13.50 -18.12
N ALA A 40 44.44 12.33 -17.51
CA ALA A 40 43.26 11.59 -17.10
C ALA A 40 42.42 12.47 -16.15
N ALA A 41 41.26 12.88 -16.57
CA ALA A 41 40.19 13.29 -15.70
C ALA A 41 39.28 12.07 -15.50
N GLU A 42 39.54 11.35 -14.41
CA GLU A 42 38.56 10.45 -13.83
C GLU A 42 37.35 11.29 -13.46
N GLU A 43 36.33 11.25 -14.26
CA GLU A 43 35.00 11.75 -13.94
C GLU A 43 34.40 10.79 -12.90
N ASN A 44 34.70 11.11 -11.64
CA ASN A 44 34.09 10.48 -10.48
C ASN A 44 32.61 10.89 -10.47
N ALA A 45 31.78 10.14 -11.18
CA ALA A 45 30.35 10.20 -11.02
C ALA A 45 30.02 9.64 -9.63
N GLN A 46 30.13 10.51 -8.62
CA GLN A 46 29.43 10.29 -7.35
C GLN A 46 27.94 10.33 -7.67
N THR A 47 27.37 9.17 -7.88
CA THR A 47 25.95 8.98 -7.70
C THR A 47 25.71 9.28 -6.22
N GLU A 48 25.30 10.50 -5.90
CA GLU A 48 24.70 10.80 -4.61
C GLU A 48 23.45 9.92 -4.52
N GLU A 49 23.58 8.80 -3.81
CA GLU A 49 22.42 8.06 -3.31
C GLU A 49 21.66 9.04 -2.43
N LEU A 50 20.56 9.55 -2.94
CA LEU A 50 19.59 10.31 -2.15
C LEU A 50 19.23 9.44 -0.94
N PRO A 51 19.24 9.97 0.29
CA PRO A 51 18.82 9.22 1.45
C PRO A 51 17.36 8.80 1.27
N VAL A 52 17.13 7.50 1.21
CA VAL A 52 15.87 6.85 0.81
C VAL A 52 14.74 7.06 1.84
N ASN A 53 14.97 7.86 2.88
CA ASN A 53 14.05 8.04 4.03
C ASN A 53 13.69 9.50 4.37
N GLU A 54 14.01 10.47 3.53
CA GLU A 54 13.44 11.80 3.76
C GLU A 54 12.04 11.87 3.14
N PRO A 55 11.00 12.23 3.90
CA PRO A 55 9.66 12.39 3.36
C PRO A 55 9.71 13.45 2.26
N ILE A 56 9.42 13.04 1.04
CA ILE A 56 9.32 13.96 -0.10
C ILE A 56 8.20 14.93 0.23
N ALA A 57 8.51 16.22 0.34
CA ALA A 57 7.51 17.24 0.61
C ALA A 57 6.35 17.11 -0.39
N GLY A 58 5.13 16.90 0.12
CA GLY A 58 3.93 16.69 -0.68
C GLY A 58 3.62 15.23 -1.05
N GLY A 59 4.50 14.26 -0.75
CA GLY A 59 4.21 12.82 -0.89
C GLY A 59 3.73 12.19 0.42
N TRP A 60 2.96 11.11 0.34
CA TRP A 60 2.67 10.26 1.48
C TRP A 60 3.90 9.39 1.80
N ALA A 61 4.22 9.27 3.08
CA ALA A 61 5.20 8.34 3.60
C ALA A 61 4.51 7.40 4.60
N ASN A 62 4.90 6.12 4.59
CA ASN A 62 4.46 5.18 5.62
C ASN A 62 5.02 5.61 6.98
N ALA A 63 4.20 5.51 8.02
CA ALA A 63 4.67 5.74 9.38
C ALA A 63 5.67 4.65 9.78
N GLU A 64 6.82 5.05 10.32
CA GLU A 64 7.84 4.09 10.78
C GLU A 64 7.35 3.25 11.97
N ASP A 65 6.59 3.88 12.87
CA ASP A 65 5.91 3.24 13.99
C ASP A 65 4.40 3.49 13.89
N PRO A 66 3.57 2.43 13.78
CA PRO A 66 2.12 2.57 13.74
C PRO A 66 1.49 2.91 15.10
N ALA A 67 2.27 2.84 16.19
CA ALA A 67 1.76 3.06 17.54
C ALA A 67 1.25 4.49 17.73
N LEU A 68 0.11 4.60 18.40
CA LEU A 68 -0.50 5.90 18.67
C LEU A 68 0.12 6.54 19.91
N THR A 69 0.84 7.63 19.73
CA THR A 69 1.24 8.51 20.84
C THR A 69 0.06 9.31 21.36
N ASP A 70 0.21 9.93 22.52
CA ASP A 70 -0.83 10.81 23.09
C ASP A 70 -1.13 12.00 22.17
N GLU A 71 -0.12 12.52 21.47
CA GLU A 71 -0.25 13.60 20.49
C GLU A 71 -1.10 13.16 19.29
N LEU A 72 -0.82 11.97 18.72
CA LEU A 72 -1.58 11.43 17.59
C LEU A 72 -3.03 11.16 17.98
N ARG A 73 -3.26 10.65 19.21
CA ARG A 73 -4.62 10.47 19.75
C ARG A 73 -5.34 11.80 19.87
N ALA A 74 -4.69 12.83 20.39
CA ALA A 74 -5.28 14.17 20.53
C ALA A 74 -5.63 14.80 19.18
N VAL A 75 -4.79 14.59 18.13
CA VAL A 75 -5.10 15.03 16.76
C VAL A 75 -6.36 14.32 16.24
N PHE A 76 -6.43 13.00 16.41
CA PHE A 76 -7.57 12.20 16.00
C PHE A 76 -8.86 12.62 16.70
N GLU A 77 -8.84 12.70 18.03
CA GLU A 77 -9.99 13.09 18.83
C GLU A 77 -10.48 14.51 18.49
N LYS A 78 -9.54 15.45 18.29
CA LYS A 78 -9.87 16.82 17.92
C LYS A 78 -10.54 16.90 16.55
N ALA A 79 -10.06 16.14 15.57
CA ALA A 79 -10.62 16.14 14.22
C ALA A 79 -12.03 15.56 14.16
N LEU A 80 -12.36 14.59 15.04
CA LEU A 80 -13.63 13.89 15.04
C LEU A 80 -14.61 14.39 16.10
N ALA A 81 -14.25 15.42 16.88
CA ALA A 81 -15.02 15.89 18.03
C ALA A 81 -16.48 16.29 17.72
N GLU A 82 -16.74 16.76 16.50
CA GLU A 82 -18.06 17.22 16.07
C GLU A 82 -18.86 16.13 15.32
N LEU A 83 -18.26 14.96 15.08
CA LEU A 83 -18.93 13.87 14.38
C LEU A 83 -19.85 13.11 15.35
N VAL A 84 -21.05 12.83 14.89
CA VAL A 84 -22.06 12.10 15.66
C VAL A 84 -22.60 10.92 14.85
N GLY A 85 -23.12 9.91 15.54
CA GLY A 85 -23.75 8.76 14.90
C GLY A 85 -22.83 7.55 14.64
N VAL A 86 -21.51 7.75 14.72
CA VAL A 86 -20.51 6.69 14.63
C VAL A 86 -19.44 6.92 15.71
N ASN A 87 -19.11 5.88 16.44
CA ASN A 87 -17.98 5.87 17.36
C ASN A 87 -16.72 5.40 16.60
N TYR A 88 -15.68 6.23 16.60
CA TYR A 88 -14.40 5.91 16.00
C TYR A 88 -13.36 5.67 17.07
N THR A 89 -12.70 4.51 17.03
CA THR A 89 -11.59 4.17 17.91
C THR A 89 -10.31 4.10 17.07
N PRO A 90 -9.35 4.99 17.26
CA PRO A 90 -8.11 4.94 16.51
C PRO A 90 -7.27 3.73 16.94
N ILE A 91 -6.71 3.01 15.96
CA ILE A 91 -5.93 1.79 16.15
C ILE A 91 -4.45 2.07 15.90
N ALA A 92 -4.14 2.71 14.78
CA ALA A 92 -2.76 2.93 14.32
C ALA A 92 -2.68 4.18 13.45
N CYS A 93 -1.50 4.81 13.38
CA CYS A 93 -1.17 5.79 12.35
C CYS A 93 -0.36 5.08 11.26
N LEU A 94 -0.86 5.03 10.03
CA LEU A 94 -0.24 4.28 8.94
C LEU A 94 0.58 5.16 8.00
N GLY A 95 0.29 6.45 7.94
CA GLY A 95 0.97 7.34 7.00
C GLY A 95 0.93 8.80 7.41
N ILE A 96 1.93 9.51 6.91
CA ILE A 96 2.13 10.95 7.17
C ILE A 96 2.45 11.63 5.84
N GLN A 97 1.92 12.84 5.65
CA GLN A 97 2.26 13.69 4.51
C GLN A 97 2.55 15.10 5.00
N VAL A 98 3.76 15.58 4.71
CA VAL A 98 4.19 16.94 5.08
C VAL A 98 3.73 17.94 4.03
N VAL A 99 2.92 18.90 4.48
CA VAL A 99 2.35 19.98 3.67
C VAL A 99 2.54 21.31 4.42
N ALA A 100 1.71 22.33 4.17
CA ALA A 100 1.63 23.49 5.07
C ALA A 100 0.84 23.09 6.35
N GLY A 101 1.41 22.23 7.16
CA GLY A 101 0.83 21.45 8.26
C GLY A 101 1.19 19.98 8.05
N THR A 102 0.36 19.07 8.53
CA THR A 102 0.59 17.62 8.40
C THR A 102 -0.73 16.91 8.13
N ASN A 103 -0.71 16.04 7.12
CA ASN A 103 -1.78 15.08 6.91
C ASN A 103 -1.39 13.75 7.55
N TYR A 104 -2.35 13.10 8.18
CA TYR A 104 -2.21 11.79 8.81
C TYR A 104 -3.21 10.82 8.21
N CYS A 105 -2.81 9.56 8.05
CA CYS A 105 -3.69 8.45 7.74
C CYS A 105 -3.79 7.54 8.97
N PHE A 106 -4.96 7.48 9.59
CA PHE A 106 -5.23 6.61 10.73
C PHE A 106 -6.06 5.41 10.29
N LEU A 107 -5.70 4.23 10.77
CA LEU A 107 -6.63 3.11 10.84
C LEU A 107 -7.52 3.29 12.06
N ALA A 108 -8.82 3.18 11.90
CA ALA A 108 -9.78 3.25 12.98
C ALA A 108 -10.85 2.15 12.86
N GLN A 109 -11.32 1.68 14.01
CA GLN A 109 -12.54 0.90 14.11
C GLN A 109 -13.72 1.89 14.18
N ALA A 110 -14.70 1.71 13.32
CA ALA A 110 -15.93 2.50 13.26
C ALA A 110 -17.12 1.65 13.67
N THR A 111 -17.92 2.13 14.63
CA THR A 111 -19.14 1.44 15.07
C THR A 111 -20.29 2.42 15.07
N VAL A 112 -21.29 2.16 14.26
CA VAL A 112 -22.51 2.98 14.21
C VAL A 112 -23.22 2.94 15.56
N VAL A 113 -23.71 4.08 16.04
CA VAL A 113 -24.47 4.18 17.30
C VAL A 113 -25.89 3.62 17.08
N TYR A 114 -25.96 2.31 16.98
CA TYR A 114 -27.20 1.55 16.81
C TYR A 114 -27.08 0.22 17.59
N PRO A 115 -28.17 -0.30 18.21
CA PRO A 115 -28.12 -1.58 18.91
C PRO A 115 -27.60 -2.72 18.01
N ASP A 116 -26.69 -3.52 18.55
CA ASP A 116 -26.08 -4.69 17.87
C ASP A 116 -25.28 -4.37 16.58
N ALA A 117 -24.90 -3.09 16.41
CA ALA A 117 -24.04 -2.70 15.28
C ALA A 117 -22.68 -3.39 15.37
N LYS A 118 -22.28 -4.02 14.27
CA LYS A 118 -20.94 -4.61 14.14
C LYS A 118 -19.92 -3.54 13.78
N PRO A 119 -18.68 -3.66 14.26
CA PRO A 119 -17.63 -2.76 13.85
C PRO A 119 -17.24 -2.98 12.39
N THR A 120 -16.78 -1.90 11.76
CA THR A 120 -16.09 -1.90 10.47
C THR A 120 -14.72 -1.26 10.66
N TYR A 121 -13.85 -1.37 9.66
CA TYR A 121 -12.54 -0.72 9.69
C TYR A 121 -12.43 0.29 8.58
N VAL A 122 -11.93 1.47 8.90
CA VAL A 122 -11.83 2.60 7.99
C VAL A 122 -10.47 3.27 8.10
N LEU A 123 -10.01 3.86 7.02
CA LEU A 123 -8.92 4.81 7.01
C LEU A 123 -9.50 6.21 7.20
N VAL A 124 -8.97 6.95 8.15
CA VAL A 124 -9.37 8.33 8.45
C VAL A 124 -8.23 9.25 8.10
N TYR A 125 -8.43 10.11 7.12
CA TYR A 125 -7.44 11.09 6.69
C TYR A 125 -7.73 12.42 7.38
N ILE A 126 -6.73 12.92 8.12
CA ILE A 126 -6.84 14.11 8.96
C ILE A 126 -5.76 15.11 8.58
N TYR A 127 -6.15 16.36 8.36
CA TYR A 127 -5.24 17.47 8.23
C TYR A 127 -5.10 18.19 9.57
N GLN A 128 -3.86 18.47 9.97
CA GLN A 128 -3.53 19.34 11.08
C GLN A 128 -2.76 20.56 10.56
N ASP A 129 -3.28 21.76 10.86
CA ASP A 129 -2.61 23.01 10.51
C ASP A 129 -1.43 23.34 11.44
N LEU A 130 -0.64 24.37 11.08
CA LEU A 130 0.50 24.83 11.87
C LEU A 130 0.13 25.42 13.25
N GLN A 131 -1.15 25.70 13.49
CA GLN A 131 -1.70 26.16 14.76
C GLN A 131 -2.22 25.01 15.62
N GLY A 132 -2.15 23.78 15.11
CA GLY A 132 -2.60 22.57 15.79
C GLY A 132 -4.11 22.35 15.72
N ASN A 133 -4.85 23.04 14.81
CA ASN A 133 -6.23 22.67 14.54
C ASN A 133 -6.24 21.41 13.65
N ALA A 134 -7.20 20.53 13.91
CA ALA A 134 -7.32 19.29 13.17
C ALA A 134 -8.72 19.16 12.55
N SER A 135 -8.81 18.64 11.34
CA SER A 135 -10.06 18.39 10.63
C SER A 135 -9.95 17.13 9.77
N VAL A 136 -11.06 16.42 9.63
CA VAL A 136 -11.14 15.26 8.74
C VAL A 136 -11.14 15.75 7.30
N MET A 137 -10.30 15.12 6.47
CA MET A 137 -10.24 15.35 5.04
C MET A 137 -11.08 14.33 4.27
N ASN A 138 -10.97 13.06 4.65
CA ASN A 138 -11.64 11.96 3.97
C ASN A 138 -11.76 10.73 4.89
N PHE A 139 -12.70 9.85 4.53
CA PHE A 139 -12.79 8.47 5.00
C PHE A 139 -12.68 7.53 3.80
N ALA A 140 -11.99 6.42 3.99
CA ALA A 140 -11.98 5.32 3.02
C ALA A 140 -12.25 4.01 3.75
N ASP A 141 -13.09 3.15 3.18
CA ASP A 141 -13.31 1.82 3.72
C ASP A 141 -12.03 1.00 3.61
N MET A 142 -11.74 0.20 4.64
CA MET A 142 -10.58 -0.67 4.62
C MET A 142 -10.82 -1.85 3.66
N PRO A 143 -10.01 -1.99 2.61
CA PRO A 143 -10.16 -3.08 1.67
C PRO A 143 -9.63 -4.37 2.30
N VAL A 144 -10.49 -5.35 2.59
CA VAL A 144 -10.11 -6.58 3.31
C VAL A 144 -10.46 -7.88 2.58
N ILE A 145 -11.19 -7.81 1.45
CA ILE A 145 -11.52 -8.98 0.63
C ILE A 145 -10.48 -9.11 -0.47
N PRO A 146 -9.66 -10.19 -0.50
CA PRO A 146 -8.72 -10.39 -1.59
C PRO A 146 -9.46 -10.79 -2.87
N ASN A 147 -9.09 -10.21 -4.00
CA ASN A 147 -9.57 -10.61 -5.30
C ASN A 147 -8.55 -11.46 -6.07
N GLU A 148 -8.96 -12.04 -7.19
CA GLU A 148 -8.10 -12.88 -8.03
C GLU A 148 -6.95 -12.13 -8.73
N TYR A 149 -6.99 -10.79 -8.75
CA TYR A 149 -5.98 -9.94 -9.39
C TYR A 149 -4.89 -9.47 -8.42
N GLY A 150 -4.95 -9.87 -7.13
CA GLY A 150 -3.97 -9.46 -6.12
C GLY A 150 -4.27 -8.09 -5.51
N GLU A 151 -5.49 -7.62 -5.64
CA GLU A 151 -6.01 -6.41 -5.01
C GLU A 151 -6.97 -6.76 -3.88
N ALA A 152 -7.29 -5.82 -3.03
CA ALA A 152 -8.28 -6.00 -1.98
C ALA A 152 -9.44 -5.01 -2.12
N GLU A 153 -10.62 -5.45 -1.75
CA GLU A 153 -11.86 -4.68 -1.79
C GLU A 153 -12.51 -4.58 -0.40
N PRO A 154 -13.30 -3.52 -0.12
CA PRO A 154 -14.07 -3.45 1.12
C PRO A 154 -15.20 -4.48 1.13
N ILE A 155 -15.68 -4.84 2.34
CA ILE A 155 -16.85 -5.70 2.49
C ILE A 155 -18.08 -4.87 2.12
N PRO A 156 -18.91 -5.32 1.16
CA PRO A 156 -20.17 -4.64 0.82
C PRO A 156 -21.10 -4.53 2.03
N ALA A 157 -21.75 -3.38 2.19
CA ALA A 157 -22.57 -3.09 3.37
C ALA A 157 -23.81 -4.00 3.55
N ASP A 158 -24.28 -4.66 2.48
CA ASP A 158 -25.48 -5.46 2.42
C ASP A 158 -25.26 -6.97 2.24
N GLU A 159 -24.02 -7.44 2.16
CA GLU A 159 -23.68 -8.84 1.97
C GLU A 159 -23.22 -9.53 3.25
N THR A 160 -24.14 -10.29 3.87
CA THR A 160 -23.81 -11.31 4.88
C THR A 160 -23.86 -12.69 4.22
N LEU A 161 -22.85 -13.05 3.43
CA LEU A 161 -22.77 -14.36 2.80
C LEU A 161 -22.22 -15.39 3.79
N MET A 162 -22.90 -16.53 3.91
CA MET A 162 -22.36 -17.69 4.65
C MET A 162 -21.06 -18.15 3.98
N GLY A 163 -19.95 -18.15 4.74
CA GLY A 163 -18.63 -18.42 4.20
C GLY A 163 -17.97 -17.21 3.51
N GLY A 164 -18.59 -16.03 3.55
CA GLY A 164 -18.00 -14.75 3.13
C GLY A 164 -17.04 -14.19 4.16
N TRP A 165 -16.30 -13.17 3.76
CA TRP A 165 -15.50 -12.36 4.66
C TRP A 165 -16.39 -11.51 5.56
N ALA A 166 -16.01 -11.37 6.82
CA ALA A 166 -16.64 -10.46 7.78
C ALA A 166 -15.57 -9.67 8.50
N TYR A 167 -15.83 -8.40 8.83
CA TYR A 167 -14.94 -7.63 9.68
C TYR A 167 -14.79 -8.32 11.03
N ALA A 168 -13.58 -8.33 11.56
CA ALA A 168 -13.31 -8.88 12.88
C ALA A 168 -14.00 -8.03 13.96
N GLU A 169 -14.59 -8.67 14.97
CA GLU A 169 -15.22 -7.95 16.09
C GLU A 169 -14.18 -7.22 16.96
N SER A 170 -12.95 -7.74 17.02
CA SER A 170 -11.81 -7.12 17.69
C SER A 170 -10.62 -7.02 16.75
N TYR A 171 -9.98 -5.86 16.74
CA TYR A 171 -8.73 -5.61 16.02
C TYR A 171 -7.49 -6.13 16.77
N GLU A 172 -7.64 -6.58 18.00
CA GLU A 172 -6.53 -6.97 18.86
C GLU A 172 -5.79 -8.20 18.30
N ILE A 173 -4.48 -8.14 18.34
CA ILE A 173 -3.61 -9.28 18.01
C ILE A 173 -3.41 -10.12 19.29
N THR A 174 -4.18 -11.20 19.40
CA THR A 174 -4.06 -12.14 20.50
C THR A 174 -2.81 -13.02 20.32
N ASP A 175 -2.37 -13.67 21.42
CA ASP A 175 -1.26 -14.63 21.38
C ASP A 175 -1.51 -15.77 20.37
N GLU A 176 -2.77 -16.20 20.22
CA GLU A 176 -3.19 -17.20 19.24
C GLU A 176 -2.99 -16.72 17.80
N ILE A 177 -3.47 -15.51 17.49
CA ILE A 177 -3.30 -14.89 16.16
C ILE A 177 -1.82 -14.74 15.83
N LYS A 178 -1.02 -14.26 16.80
CA LYS A 178 0.41 -14.13 16.64
C LYS A 178 1.09 -15.48 16.40
N ALA A 179 0.75 -16.51 17.20
CA ALA A 179 1.32 -17.84 17.03
C ALA A 179 0.96 -18.48 15.68
N ASN A 180 -0.23 -18.20 15.14
CA ASN A 180 -0.63 -18.67 13.81
C ASN A 180 0.11 -17.93 12.69
N LEU A 181 0.30 -16.61 12.82
CA LEU A 181 1.15 -15.85 11.91
C LEU A 181 2.60 -16.35 11.93
N ASP A 182 3.18 -16.57 13.12
CA ASP A 182 4.55 -17.06 13.27
C ASP A 182 4.73 -18.45 12.61
N LYS A 183 3.72 -19.35 12.72
CA LYS A 183 3.72 -20.64 12.03
C LYS A 183 3.68 -20.46 10.50
N ALA A 184 2.81 -19.57 10.04
CA ALA A 184 2.66 -19.30 8.60
C ALA A 184 3.92 -18.68 7.99
N LEU A 185 4.69 -17.91 8.78
CA LEU A 185 5.95 -17.27 8.40
C LEU A 185 7.16 -18.22 8.50
N ALA A 186 7.05 -19.38 9.16
CA ALA A 186 8.19 -20.24 9.48
C ALA A 186 9.04 -20.69 8.26
N SER A 187 8.49 -20.64 7.05
CA SER A 187 9.17 -20.98 5.80
C SER A 187 9.49 -19.77 4.92
N LEU A 188 9.22 -18.56 5.39
CA LEU A 188 9.44 -17.32 4.65
C LEU A 188 10.63 -16.56 5.24
N ASP A 189 11.58 -16.22 4.38
CA ASP A 189 12.75 -15.43 4.71
C ASP A 189 12.71 -14.09 3.96
N GLY A 190 13.47 -13.11 4.43
CA GLY A 190 13.72 -11.86 3.71
C GLY A 190 12.93 -10.65 4.19
N ALA A 191 11.97 -10.81 5.11
CA ALA A 191 11.27 -9.70 5.74
C ALA A 191 10.81 -10.03 7.16
N ASN A 192 10.68 -9.00 7.99
CA ASN A 192 10.04 -9.08 9.30
C ASN A 192 8.59 -8.63 9.18
N TYR A 193 7.67 -9.40 9.76
CA TYR A 193 6.24 -9.11 9.77
C TYR A 193 5.81 -8.78 11.20
N GLU A 194 5.33 -7.57 11.41
CA GLU A 194 4.79 -7.10 12.68
C GLU A 194 3.26 -6.93 12.53
N PRO A 195 2.43 -7.78 13.15
CA PRO A 195 0.98 -7.63 13.04
C PRO A 195 0.52 -6.39 13.83
N VAL A 196 -0.28 -5.54 13.16
CA VAL A 196 -0.80 -4.28 13.69
C VAL A 196 -2.26 -4.42 14.11
N ALA A 197 -3.08 -5.08 13.28
CA ALA A 197 -4.50 -5.27 13.54
C ALA A 197 -5.05 -6.53 12.87
N ASN A 198 -6.02 -7.17 13.52
CA ASN A 198 -6.90 -8.20 12.93
C ASN A 198 -8.11 -7.50 12.33
N LEU A 199 -8.25 -7.54 10.98
CA LEU A 199 -9.25 -6.73 10.27
C LEU A 199 -10.47 -7.53 9.86
N ALA A 200 -10.29 -8.78 9.42
CA ALA A 200 -11.39 -9.59 8.92
C ALA A 200 -11.13 -11.09 9.09
N THR A 201 -12.21 -11.84 9.07
CA THR A 201 -12.18 -13.30 9.15
C THR A 201 -13.14 -13.92 8.15
N GLN A 202 -12.84 -15.15 7.73
CA GLN A 202 -13.71 -15.96 6.88
C GLN A 202 -13.71 -17.39 7.41
N VAL A 203 -14.88 -17.92 7.68
CA VAL A 203 -15.04 -19.31 8.14
C VAL A 203 -15.16 -20.24 6.94
N VAL A 204 -14.21 -21.17 6.86
CA VAL A 204 -14.12 -22.19 5.81
C VAL A 204 -13.92 -23.57 6.47
N ALA A 205 -13.32 -24.55 5.79
CA ALA A 205 -12.82 -25.75 6.48
C ALA A 205 -11.50 -25.38 7.24
N GLY A 206 -11.65 -24.63 8.32
CA GLY A 206 -10.62 -23.88 9.03
C GLY A 206 -11.03 -22.42 9.11
N GLN A 207 -10.07 -21.51 9.13
CA GLN A 207 -10.31 -20.07 9.20
C GLN A 207 -9.30 -19.29 8.36
N ASN A 208 -9.80 -18.36 7.54
CA ASN A 208 -8.98 -17.30 6.97
C ASN A 208 -9.04 -16.04 7.84
N ARG A 209 -7.93 -15.35 7.95
CA ARG A 209 -7.79 -14.05 8.63
C ARG A 209 -7.11 -13.06 7.70
N CYS A 210 -7.58 -11.82 7.71
CA CYS A 210 -6.90 -10.68 7.10
C CYS A 210 -6.26 -9.86 8.23
N LEU A 211 -4.92 -9.85 8.28
CA LEU A 211 -4.15 -9.08 9.23
C LEU A 211 -3.52 -7.88 8.53
N LEU A 212 -3.61 -6.70 9.12
CA LEU A 212 -2.71 -5.60 8.75
C LEU A 212 -1.37 -5.85 9.40
N CYS A 213 -0.31 -5.92 8.61
CA CYS A 213 1.06 -6.06 9.08
C CYS A 213 1.93 -4.91 8.60
N LYS A 214 2.86 -4.48 9.44
CA LYS A 214 4.03 -3.72 9.03
C LYS A 214 5.09 -4.71 8.58
N ILE A 215 5.56 -4.56 7.35
CA ILE A 215 6.57 -5.43 6.75
C ILE A 215 7.86 -4.64 6.58
N THR A 216 8.94 -5.15 7.14
CA THR A 216 10.27 -4.55 7.05
C THR A 216 11.20 -5.51 6.32
N PRO A 217 11.61 -5.23 5.06
CA PRO A 217 12.56 -6.06 4.32
C PRO A 217 13.91 -6.19 5.06
N VAL A 218 14.53 -7.37 5.00
CA VAL A 218 15.87 -7.60 5.57
C VAL A 218 16.92 -7.24 4.52
N VAL A 219 17.09 -5.94 4.30
CA VAL A 219 18.07 -5.36 3.35
C VAL A 219 18.76 -4.17 4.01
N PRO A 220 19.92 -3.69 3.51
CA PRO A 220 20.49 -2.42 3.94
C PRO A 220 19.51 -1.26 3.69
N ASN A 221 19.32 -0.37 4.69
CA ASN A 221 18.38 0.76 4.64
C ASN A 221 16.96 0.34 4.27
N PRO A 222 16.31 -0.52 5.08
CA PRO A 222 14.97 -1.02 4.76
C PRO A 222 13.95 0.12 4.85
N VAL A 223 13.01 0.14 3.91
CA VAL A 223 11.83 1.00 3.96
C VAL A 223 10.64 0.13 4.38
N PRO A 224 10.10 0.32 5.60
CA PRO A 224 8.91 -0.39 6.03
C PRO A 224 7.69 0.00 5.19
N HIS A 225 6.80 -0.96 4.97
CA HIS A 225 5.51 -0.72 4.33
C HIS A 225 4.41 -1.49 5.06
N TYR A 226 3.17 -1.12 4.80
CA TYR A 226 2.01 -1.83 5.33
C TYR A 226 1.43 -2.74 4.27
N ALA A 227 0.99 -3.92 4.68
CA ALA A 227 0.32 -4.87 3.80
C ALA A 227 -0.78 -5.63 4.54
N LEU A 228 -1.76 -6.06 3.77
CA LEU A 228 -2.77 -7.02 4.18
C LEU A 228 -2.20 -8.42 3.99
N VAL A 229 -2.10 -9.16 5.07
CA VAL A 229 -1.56 -10.52 5.09
C VAL A 229 -2.72 -11.49 5.37
N TYR A 230 -2.99 -12.36 4.42
CA TYR A 230 -4.05 -13.36 4.52
C TYR A 230 -3.47 -14.67 5.02
N VAL A 231 -3.91 -15.09 6.20
CA VAL A 231 -3.46 -16.29 6.88
C VAL A 231 -4.60 -17.30 6.90
N TYR A 232 -4.36 -18.48 6.36
CA TYR A 232 -5.25 -19.63 6.49
C TYR A 232 -4.77 -20.53 7.62
N GLU A 233 -5.66 -20.87 8.53
CA GLU A 233 -5.48 -21.87 9.59
C GLU A 233 -6.37 -23.07 9.32
N ASN A 234 -5.79 -24.25 9.17
CA ASN A 234 -6.53 -25.48 8.98
C ASN A 234 -7.02 -26.08 10.31
N LEU A 235 -7.93 -27.05 10.24
CA LEU A 235 -8.52 -27.71 11.43
C LEU A 235 -7.51 -28.51 12.28
N GLU A 236 -6.32 -28.78 11.76
CA GLU A 236 -5.24 -29.49 12.44
C GLU A 236 -4.26 -28.52 13.12
N GLY A 237 -4.49 -27.22 13.04
CA GLY A 237 -3.67 -26.16 13.64
C GLY A 237 -2.40 -25.81 12.84
N GLY A 238 -2.31 -26.23 11.57
CA GLY A 238 -1.33 -25.72 10.61
C GLY A 238 -1.77 -24.36 10.09
N ALA A 239 -0.80 -23.48 9.79
CA ALA A 239 -1.10 -22.16 9.21
C ALA A 239 -0.17 -21.86 8.02
N GLU A 240 -0.70 -21.12 7.04
CA GLU A 240 0.03 -20.67 5.86
C GLU A 240 -0.43 -19.28 5.41
N ILE A 241 0.46 -18.51 4.78
CA ILE A 241 0.09 -17.27 4.11
C ILE A 241 -0.43 -17.62 2.73
N THR A 242 -1.68 -17.25 2.46
CA THR A 242 -2.33 -17.47 1.16
C THR A 242 -2.10 -16.32 0.21
N GLN A 243 -1.99 -15.09 0.74
CA GLN A 243 -1.78 -13.89 -0.06
C GLN A 243 -1.20 -12.76 0.80
N THR A 244 -0.45 -11.85 0.15
CA THR A 244 -0.03 -10.56 0.74
C THR A 244 -0.33 -9.47 -0.29
N ILE A 245 -0.98 -8.40 0.14
CA ILE A 245 -1.37 -7.26 -0.72
C ILE A 245 -0.84 -5.99 -0.07
N ASP A 246 0.03 -5.27 -0.77
CA ASP A 246 0.56 -3.99 -0.29
C ASP A 246 -0.55 -2.95 -0.15
N LEU A 247 -0.53 -2.19 0.94
CA LEU A 247 -1.47 -1.13 1.24
C LEU A 247 -0.85 0.22 0.88
N ASP A 248 -1.29 0.83 -0.21
CA ASP A 248 -0.91 2.19 -0.57
C ASP A 248 -1.86 3.20 0.12
N VAL A 249 -1.40 3.73 1.27
CA VAL A 249 -2.19 4.71 2.03
C VAL A 249 -2.42 6.02 1.28
N GLY A 250 -1.54 6.37 0.34
CA GLY A 250 -1.68 7.57 -0.49
C GLY A 250 -2.73 7.40 -1.57
N ALA A 251 -2.77 6.24 -2.22
CA ALA A 251 -3.74 5.94 -3.28
C ALA A 251 -5.18 5.90 -2.77
N LEU A 252 -5.38 5.47 -1.51
CA LEU A 252 -6.70 5.42 -0.87
C LEU A 252 -7.18 6.79 -0.36
N CYS A 253 -6.30 7.79 -0.28
CA CYS A 253 -6.67 9.17 0.02
C CYS A 253 -7.25 9.85 -1.22
N THR A 254 -8.42 9.44 -1.66
CA THR A 254 -9.13 10.16 -2.72
C THR A 254 -9.74 11.42 -2.13
N TYR A 255 -9.17 12.58 -2.45
CA TYR A 255 -9.83 13.86 -2.20
C TYR A 255 -11.18 13.84 -2.92
N GLY A 256 -12.26 14.01 -2.14
CA GLY A 256 -13.64 13.81 -2.56
C GLY A 256 -13.91 14.19 -4.03
N ALA A 257 -14.38 13.18 -4.72
CA ALA A 257 -14.92 13.34 -6.06
C ALA A 257 -16.29 14.02 -6.02
#